data_f23262bdc31cd4c22b201f7002a60a93
#
_entry.id   f23262bdc31cd4c22b201f7002a60a93
#
_cell.length_a   1.000
_cell.length_b   1.000
_cell.length_c   1.000
_cell.angle_alpha   90.00
_cell.angle_beta   90.00
_cell.angle_gamma   90.00
#
_symmetry.space_group_name_H-M   'P 1'
#
loop_
_entity.id
_entity.type
_entity.pdbx_description
1 polymer ?
#
loop_
_entity_poly.entity_id
_entity_poly.type
_entity_poly.pdbx_seq_one_letter_code
_entity_poly.pdbx_strand_id
1 'polypeptide(L)'
;MERNILQLKNKIKELLEQQKLAVLATQGKYYPYNTLVAYAFSEDLRYIFFATRKHTRKYNNIMKHHHVSMLIDSRTNNVIDFEDAVALTVIAKMESATPLEHRGIYLNRFLHLKDFIEDPATTIMTLKIDKYIYVQRFQEVLELDIE
;
A
#
# COMPACT_ATOMS: atom_id res chain seq x y z
N MET A 1 -5.91 -3.74 -25.98
CA MET A 1 -4.91 -3.91 -24.89
C MET A 1 -4.68 -2.62 -24.12
N GLU A 2 -4.35 -1.53 -24.74
CA GLU A 2 -4.10 -0.27 -24.04
C GLU A 2 -5.34 0.23 -23.25
N ARG A 3 -6.52 0.06 -23.82
CA ARG A 3 -7.78 0.44 -23.17
C ARG A 3 -8.01 -0.37 -21.89
N ASN A 4 -7.70 -1.68 -21.91
CA ASN A 4 -7.88 -2.55 -20.74
C ASN A 4 -6.88 -2.20 -19.63
N ILE A 5 -5.65 -1.87 -20.01
CA ILE A 5 -4.63 -1.44 -19.04
C ILE A 5 -5.05 -0.12 -18.40
N LEU A 6 -5.54 0.83 -19.17
CA LEU A 6 -6.00 2.11 -18.63
C LEU A 6 -7.19 1.93 -17.69
N GLN A 7 -8.13 1.08 -18.05
CA GLN A 7 -9.29 0.78 -17.18
C GLN A 7 -8.82 0.15 -15.87
N LEU A 8 -7.87 -0.78 -15.92
CA LEU A 8 -7.33 -1.41 -14.71
C LEU A 8 -6.62 -0.39 -13.83
N LYS A 9 -5.79 0.48 -14.42
CA LYS A 9 -5.12 1.55 -13.68
C LYS A 9 -6.14 2.45 -12.99
N ASN A 10 -7.22 2.80 -13.65
CA ASN A 10 -8.25 3.65 -13.08
C ASN A 10 -8.96 2.96 -11.91
N LYS A 11 -9.26 1.66 -12.03
CA LYS A 11 -9.86 0.88 -10.94
C LYS A 11 -8.94 0.81 -9.73
N ILE A 12 -7.65 0.61 -9.96
CA ILE A 12 -6.66 0.56 -8.90
C ILE A 12 -6.59 1.91 -8.19
N LYS A 13 -6.49 3.01 -8.95
CA LYS A 13 -6.45 4.35 -8.37
C LYS A 13 -7.70 4.65 -7.55
N GLU A 14 -8.86 4.29 -8.07
CA GLU A 14 -10.12 4.50 -7.38
C GLU A 14 -10.13 3.80 -6.03
N LEU A 15 -9.71 2.54 -5.99
CA LEU A 15 -9.63 1.79 -4.73
C LEU A 15 -8.63 2.43 -3.77
N LEU A 16 -7.45 2.79 -4.25
CA LEU A 16 -6.42 3.43 -3.43
C LEU A 16 -6.88 4.76 -2.85
N GLU A 17 -7.67 5.52 -3.60
CA GLU A 17 -8.21 6.80 -3.13
C GLU A 17 -9.33 6.62 -2.11
N GLN A 18 -10.20 5.64 -2.32
CA GLN A 18 -11.34 5.39 -1.44
C GLN A 18 -10.93 4.82 -0.08
N GLN A 19 -9.90 3.99 -0.06
CA GLN A 19 -9.41 3.37 1.17
C GLN A 19 -8.26 4.19 1.75
N LYS A 20 -8.07 4.11 3.06
CA LYS A 20 -7.01 4.85 3.76
C LYS A 20 -6.03 3.94 4.48
N LEU A 21 -6.47 2.73 4.78
CA LEU A 21 -5.70 1.75 5.53
C LEU A 21 -5.41 0.54 4.66
N ALA A 22 -4.25 -0.04 4.87
CA ALA A 22 -3.83 -1.27 4.21
C ALA A 22 -3.30 -2.25 5.24
N VAL A 23 -3.45 -3.54 4.96
CA VAL A 23 -2.72 -4.57 5.69
C VAL A 23 -1.36 -4.70 5.03
N LEU A 24 -0.31 -4.41 5.79
CA LEU A 24 1.07 -4.56 5.34
C LEU A 24 1.61 -5.89 5.85
N ALA A 25 2.09 -6.73 4.94
CA ALA A 25 2.72 -8.00 5.27
C ALA A 25 4.24 -7.86 5.14
N THR A 26 4.94 -8.18 6.22
CA THR A 26 6.41 -8.16 6.26
C THR A 26 6.92 -9.53 6.64
N GLN A 27 8.19 -9.80 6.32
CA GLN A 27 8.83 -11.07 6.67
C GLN A 27 9.39 -10.98 8.08
N GLY A 28 8.80 -11.74 9.01
CA GLY A 28 9.36 -11.92 10.34
C GLY A 28 10.42 -13.02 10.35
N LYS A 29 10.95 -13.33 11.53
CA LYS A 29 11.99 -14.35 11.66
C LYS A 29 11.49 -15.75 11.26
N TYR A 30 10.27 -16.09 11.68
CA TYR A 30 9.67 -17.40 11.43
C TYR A 30 8.36 -17.35 10.66
N TYR A 31 7.66 -16.23 10.73
CA TYR A 31 6.32 -16.10 10.18
C TYR A 31 6.18 -14.78 9.43
N PRO A 32 5.34 -14.74 8.37
CA PRO A 32 4.88 -13.46 7.85
C PRO A 32 4.15 -12.68 8.95
N TYR A 33 4.33 -11.38 8.98
CA TYR A 33 3.73 -10.52 10.00
C TYR A 33 2.85 -9.47 9.35
N ASN A 34 1.60 -9.36 9.80
CA ASN A 34 0.63 -8.41 9.28
C ASN A 34 0.42 -7.25 10.25
N THR A 35 0.28 -6.04 9.71
CA THR A 35 -0.04 -4.85 10.49
C THR A 35 -0.85 -3.89 9.64
N LEU A 36 -1.67 -3.05 10.29
CA LEU A 36 -2.41 -2.00 9.59
C LEU A 36 -1.56 -0.74 9.50
N VAL A 37 -1.56 -0.13 8.33
CA VAL A 37 -0.88 1.14 8.10
C VAL A 37 -1.78 2.08 7.31
N ALA A 38 -1.67 3.38 7.60
CA ALA A 38 -2.25 4.40 6.76
C ALA A 38 -1.28 4.68 5.62
N TYR A 39 -1.76 4.69 4.39
CA TYR A 39 -0.90 4.81 3.22
C TYR A 39 -1.29 6.00 2.34
N ALA A 40 -0.32 6.49 1.61
CA ALA A 40 -0.51 7.38 0.47
C ALA A 40 0.22 6.79 -0.74
N PHE A 41 -0.03 7.32 -1.91
CA PHE A 41 0.52 6.76 -3.14
C PHE A 41 0.81 7.88 -4.16
N SER A 42 1.71 7.59 -5.10
CA SER A 42 2.02 8.50 -6.19
C SER A 42 1.01 8.36 -7.32
N GLU A 43 0.73 9.46 -8.01
CA GLU A 43 -0.22 9.50 -9.13
C GLU A 43 0.11 8.51 -10.24
N ASP A 44 1.40 8.24 -10.45
CA ASP A 44 1.84 7.32 -11.49
C ASP A 44 1.78 5.85 -11.07
N LEU A 45 1.26 5.55 -9.86
CA LEU A 45 1.13 4.21 -9.30
C LEU A 45 2.45 3.49 -9.05
N ARG A 46 3.57 4.18 -9.11
CA ARG A 46 4.89 3.56 -8.92
C ARG A 46 5.26 3.37 -7.45
N TYR A 47 4.71 4.19 -6.57
CA TYR A 47 5.11 4.20 -5.17
C TYR A 47 3.90 4.25 -4.24
N ILE A 48 4.01 3.51 -3.15
CA ILE A 48 3.12 3.65 -1.99
C ILE A 48 4.01 3.93 -0.79
N PHE A 49 3.57 4.77 0.11
CA PHE A 49 4.36 5.12 1.29
C PHE A 49 3.50 5.21 2.52
N PHE A 50 4.11 4.96 3.67
CA PHE A 50 3.45 4.99 4.96
C PHE A 50 4.42 5.48 6.03
N ALA A 51 3.87 6.01 7.13
CA ALA A 51 4.67 6.45 8.26
C ALA A 51 4.67 5.39 9.35
N THR A 52 5.80 5.17 9.98
CA THR A 52 5.95 4.25 11.10
C THR A 52 6.99 4.77 12.07
N ARG A 53 6.82 4.43 13.35
CA ARG A 53 7.90 4.66 14.30
C ARG A 53 9.03 3.68 14.03
N LYS A 54 10.27 4.16 14.20
CA LYS A 54 11.46 3.33 14.14
C LYS A 54 11.40 2.31 15.28
N HIS A 55 12.03 1.16 15.09
CA HIS A 55 12.11 0.06 16.06
C HIS A 55 10.78 -0.67 16.33
N THR A 56 9.73 -0.43 15.54
CA THR A 56 8.56 -1.30 15.56
C THR A 56 8.90 -2.63 14.87
N ARG A 57 8.07 -3.66 15.10
CA ARG A 57 8.29 -4.95 14.46
C ARG A 57 8.29 -4.84 12.94
N LYS A 58 7.31 -4.12 12.36
CA LYS A 58 7.26 -3.93 10.91
C LYS A 58 8.48 -3.21 10.39
N TYR A 59 8.94 -2.18 11.09
CA TYR A 59 10.15 -1.45 10.69
C TYR A 59 11.37 -2.39 10.68
N ASN A 60 11.58 -3.14 11.76
CA ASN A 60 12.71 -4.06 11.87
C ASN A 60 12.65 -5.15 10.81
N ASN A 61 11.45 -5.69 10.54
CA ASN A 61 11.28 -6.71 9.51
C ASN A 61 11.66 -6.17 8.13
N ILE A 62 11.19 -4.97 7.79
CA ILE A 62 11.47 -4.36 6.48
C ILE A 62 12.95 -4.04 6.33
N MET A 63 13.60 -3.57 7.38
CA MET A 63 15.03 -3.26 7.33
C MET A 63 15.89 -4.51 7.08
N LYS A 64 15.43 -5.68 7.49
CA LYS A 64 16.10 -6.95 7.24
C LYS A 64 15.71 -7.57 5.91
N HIS A 65 14.44 -7.46 5.51
CA HIS A 65 13.88 -8.06 4.30
C HIS A 65 13.03 -7.00 3.60
N HIS A 66 13.56 -6.42 2.54
CA HIS A 66 12.94 -5.27 1.87
C HIS A 66 11.69 -5.59 1.09
N HIS A 67 11.45 -6.87 0.75
CA HIS A 67 10.26 -7.27 0.00
C HIS A 67 9.05 -7.36 0.90
N VAL A 68 7.96 -6.74 0.48
CA VAL A 68 6.71 -6.67 1.24
C VAL A 68 5.52 -6.84 0.31
N SER A 69 4.36 -7.10 0.89
CA SER A 69 3.10 -7.01 0.17
C SER A 69 2.10 -6.23 1.00
N MET A 70 1.09 -5.69 0.32
CA MET A 70 -0.02 -5.01 0.97
C MET A 70 -1.33 -5.57 0.45
N LEU A 71 -2.34 -5.57 1.31
CA LEU A 71 -3.71 -5.88 0.92
C LEU A 71 -4.57 -4.65 1.19
N ILE A 72 -5.27 -4.21 0.15
CA ILE A 72 -6.23 -3.12 0.21
C ILE A 72 -7.52 -3.65 -0.41
N ASP A 73 -8.64 -3.53 0.29
CA ASP A 73 -9.89 -4.10 -0.18
C ASP A 73 -11.07 -3.19 0.11
N SER A 74 -12.18 -3.45 -0.56
CA SER A 74 -13.42 -2.66 -0.45
C SER A 74 -14.49 -3.34 0.39
N ARG A 75 -14.14 -4.37 1.17
CA ARG A 75 -15.14 -5.11 1.95
C ARG A 75 -15.93 -4.22 2.88
N THR A 76 -17.20 -4.56 3.05
CA THR A 76 -18.11 -3.90 4.00
C THR A 76 -18.48 -4.81 5.16
N ASN A 77 -18.08 -6.08 5.10
CA ASN A 77 -18.43 -7.16 6.02
C ASN A 77 -19.93 -7.50 5.96
N ASN A 78 -20.53 -7.30 4.79
CA ASN A 78 -21.91 -7.66 4.49
C ASN A 78 -21.96 -8.68 3.35
N VAL A 79 -23.12 -9.30 3.16
CA VAL A 79 -23.33 -10.33 2.13
C VAL A 79 -22.96 -9.83 0.73
N ILE A 80 -23.18 -8.54 0.45
CA ILE A 80 -22.87 -7.96 -0.85
C ILE A 80 -21.39 -8.08 -1.25
N ASP A 81 -20.51 -8.22 -0.26
CA ASP A 81 -19.07 -8.38 -0.52
C ASP A 81 -18.77 -9.58 -1.40
N PHE A 82 -19.59 -10.64 -1.32
CA PHE A 82 -19.37 -11.84 -2.14
C PHE A 82 -19.52 -11.57 -3.63
N GLU A 83 -20.22 -10.51 -4.00
CA GLU A 83 -20.41 -10.11 -5.39
C GLU A 83 -19.58 -8.88 -5.76
N ASP A 84 -19.51 -7.89 -4.87
CA ASP A 84 -19.03 -6.55 -5.19
C ASP A 84 -17.66 -6.20 -4.61
N ALA A 85 -17.18 -6.93 -3.60
CA ALA A 85 -15.89 -6.60 -3.00
C ALA A 85 -14.74 -6.85 -3.97
N VAL A 86 -13.78 -5.94 -3.95
CA VAL A 86 -12.54 -6.08 -4.70
C VAL A 86 -11.38 -6.13 -3.73
N ALA A 87 -10.33 -6.85 -4.09
CA ALA A 87 -9.13 -6.97 -3.28
C ALA A 87 -7.91 -6.67 -4.17
N LEU A 88 -7.02 -5.85 -3.64
CA LEU A 88 -5.80 -5.47 -4.33
C LEU A 88 -4.61 -5.95 -3.50
N THR A 89 -3.79 -6.83 -4.08
CA THR A 89 -2.50 -7.17 -3.51
C THR A 89 -1.43 -6.36 -4.21
N VAL A 90 -0.63 -5.68 -3.43
CA VAL A 90 0.50 -4.87 -3.93
C VAL A 90 1.77 -5.63 -3.62
N ILE A 91 2.57 -5.93 -4.62
CA ILE A 91 3.89 -6.56 -4.47
C ILE A 91 4.93 -5.48 -4.62
N ALA A 92 5.76 -5.30 -3.61
CA ALA A 92 6.65 -4.16 -3.55
C ALA A 92 7.94 -4.45 -2.78
N LYS A 93 8.87 -3.50 -2.86
CA LYS A 93 10.08 -3.51 -2.05
C LYS A 93 10.36 -2.11 -1.51
N MET A 94 10.98 -2.04 -0.34
CA MET A 94 11.36 -0.77 0.26
C MET A 94 12.49 -0.11 -0.52
N GLU A 95 12.33 1.19 -0.78
CA GLU A 95 13.39 2.05 -1.28
C GLU A 95 14.18 2.63 -0.11
N SER A 96 15.50 2.79 -0.31
CA SER A 96 16.40 3.28 0.74
C SER A 96 16.21 4.77 1.06
N ALA A 97 15.64 5.54 0.16
CA ALA A 97 15.44 6.97 0.35
C ALA A 97 14.00 7.36 0.06
N THR A 98 13.48 8.29 0.88
CA THR A 98 12.14 8.84 0.67
C THR A 98 12.28 10.28 0.16
N PRO A 99 11.88 10.55 -1.10
CA PRO A 99 11.88 11.92 -1.59
C PRO A 99 11.00 12.83 -0.75
N LEU A 100 11.36 14.10 -0.65
CA LEU A 100 10.56 15.10 0.06
C LEU A 100 9.14 15.19 -0.49
N GLU A 101 8.98 14.97 -1.79
CA GLU A 101 7.67 14.96 -2.43
C GLU A 101 6.75 13.92 -1.81
N HIS A 102 7.26 12.72 -1.51
CA HIS A 102 6.46 11.66 -0.90
C HIS A 102 6.01 12.03 0.51
N ARG A 103 6.89 12.66 1.27
CA ARG A 103 6.53 13.17 2.60
C ARG A 103 5.40 14.20 2.51
N GLY A 104 5.49 15.11 1.54
CA GLY A 104 4.46 16.11 1.30
C GLY A 104 3.12 15.51 0.92
N ILE A 105 3.11 14.52 0.03
CA ILE A 105 1.89 13.81 -0.38
C ILE A 105 1.25 13.13 0.83
N TYR A 106 2.06 12.44 1.63
CA TYR A 106 1.56 11.74 2.81
C TYR A 106 0.94 12.72 3.83
N LEU A 107 1.66 13.79 4.13
CA LEU A 107 1.19 14.79 5.08
C LEU A 107 -0.10 15.46 4.58
N ASN A 108 -0.17 15.78 3.30
CA ASN A 108 -1.35 16.40 2.72
C ASN A 108 -2.58 15.49 2.82
N ARG A 109 -2.40 14.19 2.66
CA ARG A 109 -3.49 13.22 2.79
C ARG A 109 -3.92 13.04 4.25
N PHE A 110 -2.98 13.13 5.20
CA PHE A 110 -3.21 12.85 6.62
C PHE A 110 -2.79 14.03 7.50
N LEU A 111 -3.41 15.19 7.28
CA LEU A 111 -3.09 16.40 8.05
C LEU A 111 -3.25 16.21 9.55
N HIS A 112 -4.19 15.39 9.97
CA HIS A 112 -4.42 15.09 11.39
C HIS A 112 -3.30 14.26 12.02
N LEU A 113 -2.39 13.69 11.22
CA LEU A 113 -1.22 12.95 11.70
C LEU A 113 0.05 13.78 11.69
N LYS A 114 -0.06 15.09 11.52
CA LYS A 114 1.11 15.98 11.39
C LYS A 114 2.10 15.82 12.55
N ASP A 115 1.61 15.81 13.78
CA ASP A 115 2.48 15.69 14.96
C ASP A 115 3.20 14.34 14.98
N PHE A 116 2.50 13.27 14.62
CA PHE A 116 3.09 11.94 14.50
C PHE A 116 4.17 11.92 13.42
N ILE A 117 3.89 12.50 12.26
CA ILE A 117 4.81 12.50 11.11
C ILE A 117 6.05 13.34 11.43
N GLU A 118 5.92 14.43 12.17
CA GLU A 118 7.02 15.33 12.51
C GLU A 118 7.85 14.84 13.70
N ASP A 119 7.38 13.84 14.43
CA ASP A 119 8.14 13.27 15.55
C ASP A 119 9.45 12.66 15.02
N PRO A 120 10.61 12.98 15.63
CA PRO A 120 11.90 12.44 15.19
C PRO A 120 11.98 10.91 15.20
N ALA A 121 11.16 10.24 16.02
CA ALA A 121 11.11 8.78 16.08
C ALA A 121 10.31 8.16 14.93
N THR A 122 9.62 8.97 14.14
CA THR A 122 8.80 8.52 13.01
C THR A 122 9.56 8.69 11.70
N THR A 123 9.44 7.71 10.83
CA THR A 123 9.98 7.78 9.48
C THR A 123 8.89 7.44 8.46
N ILE A 124 9.01 8.01 7.27
CA ILE A 124 8.18 7.63 6.14
C ILE A 124 8.95 6.62 5.32
N MET A 125 8.31 5.47 5.08
CA MET A 125 8.89 4.42 4.26
C MET A 125 8.25 4.43 2.88
N THR A 126 9.08 4.41 1.86
CA THR A 126 8.64 4.38 0.46
C THR A 126 8.78 2.97 -0.08
N LEU A 127 7.70 2.47 -0.67
CA LEU A 127 7.66 1.16 -1.32
C LEU A 127 7.60 1.38 -2.83
N LYS A 128 8.56 0.80 -3.54
CA LYS A 128 8.53 0.75 -4.99
C LYS A 128 7.71 -0.45 -5.42
N ILE A 129 6.69 -0.21 -6.25
CA ILE A 129 5.75 -1.23 -6.64
C ILE A 129 6.29 -2.04 -7.80
N ASP A 130 6.25 -3.38 -7.67
CA ASP A 130 6.59 -4.28 -8.77
C ASP A 130 5.35 -4.65 -9.56
N LYS A 131 4.24 -4.97 -8.88
CA LYS A 131 2.98 -5.27 -9.55
C LYS A 131 1.79 -5.08 -8.61
N TYR A 132 0.63 -4.88 -9.23
CA TYR A 132 -0.66 -4.90 -8.58
C TYR A 132 -1.43 -6.14 -9.05
N ILE A 133 -2.04 -6.85 -8.12
CA ILE A 133 -2.91 -8.00 -8.40
C ILE A 133 -4.31 -7.62 -7.92
N TYR A 134 -5.19 -7.39 -8.87
CA TYR A 134 -6.56 -6.92 -8.61
C TYR A 134 -7.53 -8.08 -8.79
N VAL A 135 -8.29 -8.40 -7.76
CA VAL A 135 -9.26 -9.50 -7.77
C VAL A 135 -10.65 -8.93 -7.57
N GLN A 136 -11.55 -9.24 -8.50
CA GLN A 136 -12.96 -8.89 -8.40
C GLN A 136 -13.80 -10.14 -8.51
N ARG A 137 -14.99 -10.13 -7.88
CA ARG A 137 -15.93 -11.26 -7.88
C ARG A 137 -15.28 -12.55 -7.41
N PHE A 138 -14.30 -12.44 -6.50
CA PHE A 138 -13.52 -13.53 -5.90
C PHE A 138 -12.72 -14.40 -6.87
N GLN A 139 -12.97 -14.34 -8.17
CA GLN A 139 -12.35 -15.27 -9.12
C GLN A 139 -11.65 -14.60 -10.29
N GLU A 140 -12.02 -13.38 -10.60
CA GLU A 140 -11.42 -12.69 -11.74
C GLU A 140 -10.18 -11.92 -11.30
N VAL A 141 -9.01 -12.41 -11.73
CA VAL A 141 -7.70 -11.88 -11.34
C VAL A 141 -7.11 -11.09 -12.50
N LEU A 142 -6.77 -9.84 -12.25
CA LEU A 142 -6.14 -8.96 -13.21
C LEU A 142 -4.80 -8.49 -12.64
N GLU A 143 -3.73 -8.58 -13.41
CA GLU A 143 -2.40 -8.16 -12.97
C GLU A 143 -1.90 -6.96 -13.77
N LEU A 144 -1.24 -6.04 -13.08
CA LEU A 144 -0.60 -4.89 -13.68
C LEU A 144 0.85 -4.84 -13.20
N ASP A 145 1.79 -5.07 -14.12
CA ASP A 145 3.21 -4.93 -13.84
C ASP A 145 3.60 -3.45 -13.91
N ILE A 146 4.42 -3.01 -12.99
CA ILE A 146 4.92 -1.64 -12.93
C ILE A 146 6.40 -1.67 -13.31
N GLU A 147 6.75 -0.93 -14.37
CA GLU A 147 8.12 -0.86 -14.88
C GLU A 147 8.93 0.30 -14.31
#